data_205beb6306dcafb95a5dabfa8e6a77d8
#
_entry.id   205beb6306dcafb95a5dabfa8e6a77d8
#
_cell.length_a   1.000
_cell.length_b   1.000
_cell.length_c   1.000
_cell.angle_alpha   90.00
_cell.angle_beta   90.00
_cell.angle_gamma   90.00
#
_symmetry.space_group_name_H-M   'P 1'
#
loop_
_entity.id
_entity.type
_entity.pdbx_description
1 polymer ?
#
loop_
_entity_poly.entity_id
_entity_poly.type
_entity_poly.pdbx_seq_one_letter_code
_entity_poly.pdbx_strand_id
1 'polypeptide(L)'
;MYRVLIAILSVGLLAVGRPADAALSVLTTTTDLAAIAQAVGGELVDAESLTPGTRDPHFAEARPSMIRKIYGADLLLVVGAQLEIGWLPAALQAGRNARLTPGNPGYLDLSATVRLLDVRTGEISRAMGDVHAAGNPHYWLDPRNGRPVARAIAARLVELDPENAGAYQQRLGAFEQQLDQGLGRWRAAMAPFAGRKFLSYHRSMIYLADAFEFELVGEIEPLPGISPTASHLADLVNGVRADNVAGILIEPFYDPKPAEFVGRQTGAPVIVVPQSVGALPGIATYFDLFDAIVAAFARAGTT
;
A
#
# COMPACT_ATOMS: atom_id res chain seq x y z
N MET A 1 -72.64 -9.72 -11.72
CA MET A 1 -71.51 -8.77 -11.95
C MET A 1 -70.67 -8.67 -10.65
N TYR A 2 -69.60 -9.47 -10.52
CA TYR A 2 -68.71 -9.41 -9.37
C TYR A 2 -67.51 -8.55 -9.71
N ARG A 3 -67.27 -7.45 -9.00
CA ARG A 3 -66.08 -6.60 -9.07
C ARG A 3 -65.01 -7.18 -8.12
N VAL A 4 -63.95 -7.72 -8.67
CA VAL A 4 -62.73 -8.11 -7.90
C VAL A 4 -61.91 -6.85 -7.69
N LEU A 5 -61.75 -6.45 -6.43
CA LEU A 5 -60.76 -5.43 -6.03
C LEU A 5 -59.44 -6.13 -5.81
N ILE A 6 -58.44 -5.78 -6.67
CA ILE A 6 -57.04 -6.19 -6.47
C ILE A 6 -56.41 -5.12 -5.57
N ALA A 7 -56.10 -5.48 -4.32
CA ALA A 7 -55.29 -4.66 -3.43
C ALA A 7 -53.78 -4.88 -3.78
N ILE A 8 -53.16 -3.84 -4.28
CA ILE A 8 -51.70 -3.82 -4.51
C ILE A 8 -51.03 -3.53 -3.19
N LEU A 9 -50.40 -4.56 -2.60
CA LEU A 9 -49.60 -4.44 -1.39
C LEU A 9 -48.22 -3.89 -1.78
N SER A 10 -47.98 -2.61 -1.61
CA SER A 10 -46.68 -1.98 -1.78
C SER A 10 -45.78 -2.35 -0.57
N VAL A 11 -44.91 -3.33 -0.74
CA VAL A 11 -43.86 -3.61 0.25
C VAL A 11 -42.83 -2.49 0.14
N GLY A 12 -42.91 -1.52 1.01
CA GLY A 12 -41.85 -0.52 1.20
C GLY A 12 -40.63 -1.21 1.78
N LEU A 13 -39.54 -1.26 1.00
CA LEU A 13 -38.22 -1.64 1.48
C LEU A 13 -37.80 -0.56 2.49
N LEU A 14 -37.96 -0.83 3.78
CA LEU A 14 -37.36 -0.03 4.84
C LEU A 14 -35.83 -0.25 4.73
N ALA A 15 -35.12 0.69 4.08
CA ALA A 15 -33.69 0.84 4.26
C ALA A 15 -33.50 1.09 5.76
N VAL A 16 -32.92 0.13 6.47
CA VAL A 16 -32.45 0.32 7.85
C VAL A 16 -31.31 1.30 7.77
N GLY A 17 -31.62 2.59 7.88
CA GLY A 17 -30.66 3.66 7.98
C GLY A 17 -29.79 3.42 9.22
N ARG A 18 -28.51 3.60 9.08
CA ARG A 18 -27.55 3.63 10.16
C ARG A 18 -27.93 4.80 11.09
N PRO A 19 -27.77 4.70 12.43
CA PRO A 19 -27.87 5.88 13.28
C PRO A 19 -26.88 6.94 12.80
N ALA A 20 -27.32 8.20 12.69
CA ALA A 20 -26.57 9.32 12.09
C ALA A 20 -25.19 9.62 12.72
N ASP A 21 -24.84 8.99 13.85
CA ASP A 21 -23.61 9.21 14.62
C ASP A 21 -22.57 8.06 14.53
N ALA A 22 -22.80 6.99 13.80
CA ALA A 22 -21.86 5.87 13.77
C ALA A 22 -20.86 6.02 12.61
N ALA A 23 -19.57 6.21 12.93
CA ALA A 23 -18.48 6.23 11.95
C ALA A 23 -18.53 5.02 11.01
N LEU A 24 -18.19 5.20 9.72
CA LEU A 24 -18.05 4.10 8.77
C LEU A 24 -16.86 3.20 9.17
N SER A 25 -17.12 1.91 9.30
CA SER A 25 -16.05 0.92 9.54
C SER A 25 -15.32 0.63 8.22
N VAL A 26 -14.10 1.17 8.11
CA VAL A 26 -13.26 1.05 6.91
C VAL A 26 -12.10 0.12 7.18
N LEU A 27 -12.07 -1.03 6.53
CA LEU A 27 -10.93 -1.92 6.56
C LEU A 27 -10.00 -1.64 5.38
N THR A 28 -8.72 -1.84 5.59
CA THR A 28 -7.71 -1.70 4.54
C THR A 28 -6.75 -2.87 4.57
N THR A 29 -6.10 -3.15 3.46
CA THR A 29 -5.11 -4.24 3.42
C THR A 29 -3.74 -3.81 3.91
N THR A 30 -3.41 -2.50 3.87
CA THR A 30 -2.17 -1.94 4.43
C THR A 30 -2.45 -0.74 5.33
N THR A 31 -1.53 -0.45 6.23
CA THR A 31 -1.60 0.71 7.13
C THR A 31 -1.51 2.05 6.39
N ASP A 32 -0.93 2.06 5.20
CA ASP A 32 -0.82 3.25 4.35
C ASP A 32 -2.18 3.68 3.83
N LEU A 33 -2.98 2.72 3.36
CA LEU A 33 -4.36 2.97 2.95
C LEU A 33 -5.22 3.39 4.15
N ALA A 34 -5.00 2.80 5.34
CA ALA A 34 -5.71 3.21 6.55
C ALA A 34 -5.40 4.66 6.92
N ALA A 35 -4.12 5.06 6.85
CA ALA A 35 -3.70 6.42 7.13
C ALA A 35 -4.32 7.45 6.16
N ILE A 36 -4.38 7.12 4.86
CA ILE A 36 -5.03 7.98 3.86
C ILE A 36 -6.55 8.03 4.10
N ALA A 37 -7.20 6.87 4.35
CA ALA A 37 -8.63 6.80 4.63
C ALA A 37 -9.00 7.61 5.88
N GLN A 38 -8.20 7.51 6.96
CA GLN A 38 -8.39 8.29 8.18
C GLN A 38 -8.18 9.78 7.94
N ALA A 39 -7.20 10.18 7.14
CA ALA A 39 -6.95 11.58 6.82
C ALA A 39 -8.11 12.21 6.04
N VAL A 40 -8.73 11.47 5.12
CA VAL A 40 -9.88 11.94 4.32
C VAL A 40 -11.21 11.81 5.07
N GLY A 41 -11.37 10.73 5.85
CA GLY A 41 -12.62 10.44 6.57
C GLY A 41 -12.75 11.20 7.89
N GLY A 42 -11.62 11.48 8.57
CA GLY A 42 -11.63 12.09 9.91
C GLY A 42 -12.39 11.24 10.93
N GLU A 43 -13.16 11.89 11.78
CA GLU A 43 -14.01 11.26 12.80
C GLU A 43 -15.23 10.51 12.22
N LEU A 44 -15.52 10.69 10.94
CA LEU A 44 -16.62 10.01 10.26
C LEU A 44 -16.28 8.58 9.81
N VAL A 45 -15.02 8.18 9.93
CA VAL A 45 -14.55 6.83 9.63
C VAL A 45 -13.72 6.27 10.78
N ASP A 46 -13.80 4.95 10.97
CA ASP A 46 -12.88 4.16 11.78
C ASP A 46 -12.07 3.28 10.83
N ALA A 47 -10.87 3.77 10.49
CA ALA A 47 -10.02 3.13 9.48
C ALA A 47 -8.99 2.22 10.14
N GLU A 48 -9.06 0.92 9.85
CA GLU A 48 -8.17 -0.08 10.43
C GLU A 48 -7.54 -0.97 9.36
N SER A 49 -6.25 -1.26 9.51
CA SER A 49 -5.54 -2.18 8.62
C SER A 49 -5.67 -3.64 9.06
N LEU A 50 -5.83 -4.54 8.08
CA LEU A 50 -5.78 -6.00 8.28
C LEU A 50 -4.35 -6.51 8.48
N THR A 51 -3.35 -5.82 7.91
CA THR A 51 -1.93 -6.14 8.11
C THR A 51 -1.21 -5.02 8.86
N PRO A 52 -0.36 -5.34 9.84
CA PRO A 52 0.43 -4.32 10.52
C PRO A 52 1.58 -3.83 9.64
N GLY A 53 1.95 -2.55 9.72
CA GLY A 53 3.05 -1.96 8.96
C GLY A 53 4.44 -2.52 9.27
N THR A 54 4.56 -3.30 10.34
CA THR A 54 5.80 -3.99 10.74
C THR A 54 6.02 -5.34 10.05
N ARG A 55 5.15 -5.74 9.12
CA ARG A 55 5.20 -7.03 8.42
C ARG A 55 5.02 -6.85 6.92
N ASP A 56 5.53 -7.82 6.18
CA ASP A 56 5.31 -7.92 4.75
C ASP A 56 3.82 -8.19 4.46
N PRO A 57 3.13 -7.31 3.69
CA PRO A 57 1.71 -7.46 3.39
C PRO A 57 1.38 -8.61 2.43
N HIS A 58 2.37 -9.21 1.75
CA HIS A 58 2.16 -10.40 0.92
C HIS A 58 1.79 -11.62 1.76
N PHE A 59 2.26 -11.69 3.02
CA PHE A 59 2.19 -12.87 3.88
C PHE A 59 1.30 -12.64 5.12
N ALA A 60 0.07 -12.17 4.92
CA ALA A 60 -0.90 -12.09 6.00
C ALA A 60 -1.59 -13.44 6.24
N GLU A 61 -1.85 -13.74 7.51
CA GLU A 61 -2.62 -14.92 7.91
C GLU A 61 -4.07 -14.52 8.24
N ALA A 62 -5.03 -15.27 7.73
CA ALA A 62 -6.44 -15.09 8.06
C ALA A 62 -6.72 -15.52 9.52
N ARG A 63 -6.63 -14.59 10.46
CA ARG A 63 -6.87 -14.82 11.90
C ARG A 63 -8.35 -14.62 12.25
N PRO A 64 -8.87 -15.29 13.31
CA PRO A 64 -10.26 -15.09 13.74
C PRO A 64 -10.63 -13.62 14.02
N SER A 65 -9.69 -12.80 14.50
CA SER A 65 -9.90 -11.36 14.69
C SER A 65 -10.12 -10.62 13.36
N MET A 66 -9.34 -10.93 12.33
CA MET A 66 -9.50 -10.40 10.97
C MET A 66 -10.87 -10.77 10.38
N ILE A 67 -11.30 -12.03 10.54
CA ILE A 67 -12.59 -12.52 10.05
C ILE A 67 -13.74 -11.76 10.71
N ARG A 68 -13.67 -11.50 12.03
CA ARG A 68 -14.71 -10.68 12.73
C ARG A 68 -14.76 -9.26 12.22
N LYS A 69 -13.62 -8.63 11.94
CA LYS A 69 -13.56 -7.28 11.36
C LYS A 69 -14.20 -7.24 9.98
N ILE A 70 -13.86 -8.18 9.10
CA ILE A 70 -14.46 -8.30 7.76
C ILE A 70 -15.97 -8.45 7.83
N TYR A 71 -16.49 -9.26 8.77
CA TYR A 71 -17.93 -9.45 8.93
C TYR A 71 -18.69 -8.14 9.22
N GLY A 72 -18.12 -7.25 10.02
CA GLY A 72 -18.75 -6.00 10.48
C GLY A 72 -18.46 -4.74 9.67
N ALA A 73 -17.53 -4.80 8.71
CA ALA A 73 -17.08 -3.61 8.00
C ALA A 73 -18.05 -3.15 6.90
N ASP A 74 -18.02 -1.85 6.62
CA ASP A 74 -18.82 -1.21 5.57
C ASP A 74 -18.03 -1.06 4.27
N LEU A 75 -16.71 -0.86 4.36
CA LEU A 75 -15.81 -0.65 3.23
C LEU A 75 -14.51 -1.42 3.43
N LEU A 76 -14.02 -2.04 2.36
CA LEU A 76 -12.69 -2.62 2.26
C LEU A 76 -11.90 -1.93 1.14
N LEU A 77 -10.78 -1.33 1.51
CA LEU A 77 -9.82 -0.75 0.59
C LEU A 77 -8.67 -1.74 0.37
N VAL A 78 -8.43 -2.12 -0.86
CA VAL A 78 -7.40 -3.09 -1.23
C VAL A 78 -6.31 -2.40 -2.02
N VAL A 79 -5.06 -2.72 -1.75
CA VAL A 79 -3.96 -2.29 -2.61
C VAL A 79 -4.19 -2.85 -4.02
N GLY A 80 -4.61 -4.09 -4.14
CA GLY A 80 -4.85 -4.72 -5.44
C GLY A 80 -3.56 -5.13 -6.15
N ALA A 81 -3.60 -5.17 -7.49
CA ALA A 81 -2.47 -5.63 -8.30
C ALA A 81 -1.89 -6.98 -7.81
N GLN A 82 -2.75 -7.85 -7.26
CA GLN A 82 -2.43 -9.18 -6.73
C GLN A 82 -1.60 -9.22 -5.42
N LEU A 83 -1.38 -8.10 -4.73
CA LEU A 83 -0.65 -8.08 -3.45
C LEU A 83 -1.25 -9.10 -2.45
N GLU A 84 -2.56 -9.11 -2.33
CA GLU A 84 -3.31 -9.87 -1.33
C GLU A 84 -3.76 -11.25 -1.82
N ILE A 85 -3.32 -11.69 -3.01
CA ILE A 85 -3.84 -12.91 -3.65
C ILE A 85 -3.66 -14.17 -2.80
N GLY A 86 -2.61 -14.19 -1.97
CA GLY A 86 -2.27 -15.32 -1.11
C GLY A 86 -3.18 -15.50 0.10
N TRP A 87 -3.93 -14.47 0.55
CA TRP A 87 -4.65 -14.51 1.82
C TRP A 87 -6.04 -13.88 1.80
N LEU A 88 -6.25 -12.76 1.10
CA LEU A 88 -7.50 -12.00 1.16
C LEU A 88 -8.72 -12.77 0.65
N PRO A 89 -8.66 -13.55 -0.46
CA PRO A 89 -9.81 -14.32 -0.92
C PRO A 89 -10.35 -15.29 0.13
N ALA A 90 -9.48 -16.00 0.84
CA ALA A 90 -9.86 -16.91 1.92
C ALA A 90 -10.45 -16.15 3.13
N ALA A 91 -9.87 -15.00 3.48
CA ALA A 91 -10.36 -14.15 4.57
C ALA A 91 -11.76 -13.61 4.27
N LEU A 92 -12.03 -13.14 3.04
CA LEU A 92 -13.34 -12.66 2.60
C LEU A 92 -14.39 -13.77 2.62
N GLN A 93 -14.05 -14.97 2.13
CA GLN A 93 -14.93 -16.12 2.17
C GLN A 93 -15.32 -16.48 3.61
N ALA A 94 -14.36 -16.48 4.53
CA ALA A 94 -14.61 -16.76 5.94
C ALA A 94 -15.41 -15.65 6.64
N GLY A 95 -15.18 -14.39 6.26
CA GLY A 95 -15.86 -13.21 6.82
C GLY A 95 -17.32 -13.06 6.41
N ARG A 96 -17.77 -13.72 5.32
CA ARG A 96 -19.16 -13.79 4.85
C ARG A 96 -19.86 -12.43 4.72
N ASN A 97 -19.13 -11.36 4.42
CA ASN A 97 -19.69 -10.05 4.18
C ASN A 97 -19.78 -9.79 2.67
N ALA A 98 -20.98 -9.96 2.12
CA ALA A 98 -21.23 -9.81 0.69
C ALA A 98 -20.94 -8.37 0.19
N ARG A 99 -20.99 -7.35 1.04
CA ARG A 99 -20.68 -5.97 0.66
C ARG A 99 -19.21 -5.81 0.25
N LEU A 100 -18.31 -6.56 0.89
CA LEU A 100 -16.86 -6.49 0.71
C LEU A 100 -16.33 -7.42 -0.39
N THR A 101 -17.17 -7.82 -1.33
CA THR A 101 -16.74 -8.65 -2.46
C THR A 101 -16.54 -7.80 -3.72
N PRO A 102 -15.59 -8.16 -4.61
CA PRO A 102 -15.36 -7.41 -5.84
C PRO A 102 -16.64 -7.12 -6.62
N GLY A 103 -16.79 -5.88 -7.09
CA GLY A 103 -17.98 -5.41 -7.82
C GLY A 103 -19.07 -4.78 -6.95
N ASN A 104 -18.99 -4.88 -5.62
CA ASN A 104 -19.92 -4.22 -4.71
C ASN A 104 -19.38 -2.89 -4.19
N PRO A 105 -20.27 -1.94 -3.79
CA PRO A 105 -19.84 -0.62 -3.30
C PRO A 105 -18.93 -0.66 -2.07
N GLY A 106 -19.02 -1.68 -1.22
CA GLY A 106 -18.14 -1.88 -0.08
C GLY A 106 -16.75 -2.41 -0.41
N TYR A 107 -16.42 -2.66 -1.68
CA TYR A 107 -15.08 -3.10 -2.11
C TYR A 107 -14.46 -2.09 -3.06
N LEU A 108 -13.23 -1.66 -2.78
CA LEU A 108 -12.49 -0.74 -3.64
C LEU A 108 -11.05 -1.21 -3.84
N ASP A 109 -10.74 -1.65 -5.06
CA ASP A 109 -9.40 -1.94 -5.53
C ASP A 109 -8.74 -0.64 -6.02
N LEU A 110 -7.72 -0.19 -5.31
CA LEU A 110 -7.06 1.09 -5.57
C LEU A 110 -5.97 1.00 -6.64
N SER A 111 -5.56 -0.21 -7.06
CA SER A 111 -4.60 -0.38 -8.16
C SER A 111 -5.09 0.20 -9.48
N ALA A 112 -6.41 0.24 -9.68
CA ALA A 112 -7.04 0.83 -10.86
C ALA A 112 -6.91 2.37 -10.94
N THR A 113 -6.51 3.03 -9.84
CA THR A 113 -6.42 4.49 -9.75
C THR A 113 -5.05 5.04 -10.11
N VAL A 114 -4.05 4.17 -10.25
CA VAL A 114 -2.65 4.52 -10.46
C VAL A 114 -2.07 3.84 -11.70
N ARG A 115 -0.98 4.39 -12.22
CA ARG A 115 -0.20 3.71 -13.26
C ARG A 115 0.70 2.67 -12.60
N LEU A 116 0.46 1.40 -12.89
CA LEU A 116 1.32 0.32 -12.40
C LEU A 116 2.64 0.29 -13.19
N LEU A 117 3.74 0.09 -12.48
CA LEU A 117 5.07 -0.15 -13.01
C LEU A 117 5.34 -1.66 -13.08
N ASP A 118 6.37 -2.06 -13.81
CA ASP A 118 6.82 -3.45 -13.95
C ASP A 118 5.70 -4.41 -14.40
N VAL A 119 4.83 -3.92 -15.28
CA VAL A 119 3.78 -4.75 -15.92
C VAL A 119 4.45 -5.76 -16.83
N ARG A 120 4.24 -7.04 -16.57
CA ARG A 120 4.86 -8.11 -17.35
C ARG A 120 3.95 -8.61 -18.46
N THR A 121 4.53 -8.77 -19.63
CA THR A 121 3.88 -9.43 -20.78
C THR A 121 4.44 -10.85 -20.89
N GLY A 122 3.59 -11.87 -20.79
CA GLY A 122 3.97 -13.27 -20.90
C GLY A 122 3.37 -14.15 -19.81
N GLU A 123 3.62 -15.45 -19.89
CA GLU A 123 3.15 -16.40 -18.89
C GLU A 123 3.92 -16.23 -17.57
N ILE A 124 3.18 -16.02 -16.49
CA ILE A 124 3.71 -15.97 -15.14
C ILE A 124 3.47 -17.31 -14.47
N SER A 125 4.52 -17.89 -13.93
CA SER A 125 4.46 -19.14 -13.18
C SER A 125 4.86 -18.92 -11.72
N ARG A 126 4.39 -19.80 -10.83
CA ARG A 126 4.78 -19.80 -9.39
C ARG A 126 6.28 -19.98 -9.17
N ALA A 127 7.02 -20.49 -10.14
CA ALA A 127 8.47 -20.62 -10.09
C ALA A 127 9.21 -19.26 -10.15
N MET A 128 8.49 -18.19 -10.48
CA MET A 128 9.03 -16.83 -10.54
C MET A 128 8.91 -16.06 -9.20
N GLY A 129 8.46 -16.72 -8.13
CA GLY A 129 8.24 -16.09 -6.83
C GLY A 129 6.95 -15.26 -6.79
N ASP A 130 6.90 -14.23 -5.93
CA ASP A 130 5.75 -13.33 -5.77
C ASP A 130 5.69 -12.28 -6.89
N VAL A 131 5.69 -12.76 -8.13
CA VAL A 131 5.59 -11.92 -9.32
C VAL A 131 4.13 -11.61 -9.63
N HIS A 132 3.81 -10.33 -9.77
CA HIS A 132 2.47 -9.83 -10.03
C HIS A 132 2.29 -9.52 -11.53
N ALA A 133 1.37 -10.25 -12.18
CA ALA A 133 1.09 -10.08 -13.62
C ALA A 133 0.59 -8.68 -13.97
N ALA A 134 -0.25 -8.12 -13.11
CA ALA A 134 -0.85 -6.81 -13.32
C ALA A 134 0.13 -5.64 -13.20
N GLY A 135 1.32 -5.90 -12.65
CA GLY A 135 2.33 -4.91 -12.32
C GLY A 135 2.67 -4.92 -10.83
N ASN A 136 3.74 -4.24 -10.48
CA ASN A 136 4.23 -4.18 -9.11
C ASN A 136 3.21 -3.47 -8.20
N PRO A 137 2.81 -4.06 -7.05
CA PRO A 137 1.75 -3.53 -6.21
C PRO A 137 2.20 -2.41 -5.25
N HIS A 138 3.49 -2.15 -5.08
CA HIS A 138 4.02 -1.23 -4.05
C HIS A 138 3.87 0.26 -4.42
N TYR A 139 2.82 0.62 -5.15
CA TYR A 139 2.62 1.96 -5.70
C TYR A 139 2.43 3.05 -4.63
N TRP A 140 2.09 2.70 -3.39
CA TRP A 140 1.99 3.67 -2.29
C TRP A 140 3.34 4.28 -1.91
N LEU A 141 4.47 3.68 -2.33
CA LEU A 141 5.83 4.22 -2.16
C LEU A 141 6.19 5.32 -3.16
N ASP A 142 5.33 5.64 -4.11
CA ASP A 142 5.38 6.88 -4.85
C ASP A 142 4.44 7.90 -4.19
N PRO A 143 4.96 8.98 -3.59
CA PRO A 143 4.10 9.97 -2.91
C PRO A 143 3.09 10.64 -3.85
N ARG A 144 3.37 10.68 -5.17
CA ARG A 144 2.44 11.23 -6.17
C ARG A 144 1.14 10.42 -6.25
N ASN A 145 1.21 9.11 -5.98
CA ASN A 145 0.06 8.21 -5.98
C ASN A 145 -0.88 8.43 -4.77
N GLY A 146 -0.43 9.10 -3.72
CA GLY A 146 -1.29 9.50 -2.61
C GLY A 146 -2.51 10.31 -3.06
N ARG A 147 -2.38 11.16 -4.10
CA ARG A 147 -3.48 11.98 -4.61
C ARG A 147 -4.59 11.17 -5.28
N PRO A 148 -4.35 10.36 -6.33
CA PRO A 148 -5.41 9.55 -6.95
C PRO A 148 -6.03 8.56 -5.97
N VAL A 149 -5.25 7.98 -5.06
CA VAL A 149 -5.74 7.08 -4.00
C VAL A 149 -6.69 7.83 -3.07
N ALA A 150 -6.30 9.00 -2.53
CA ALA A 150 -7.13 9.80 -1.64
C ALA A 150 -8.44 10.25 -2.32
N ARG A 151 -8.38 10.64 -3.60
CA ARG A 151 -9.56 10.99 -4.41
C ARG A 151 -10.54 9.83 -4.56
N ALA A 152 -10.04 8.64 -4.86
CA ALA A 152 -10.87 7.45 -5.00
C ALA A 152 -11.52 7.05 -3.67
N ILE A 153 -10.78 7.14 -2.56
CA ILE A 153 -11.29 6.91 -1.21
C ILE A 153 -12.40 7.94 -0.88
N ALA A 154 -12.13 9.24 -1.09
CA ALA A 154 -13.12 10.29 -0.84
C ALA A 154 -14.41 10.08 -1.65
N ALA A 155 -14.28 9.75 -2.93
CA ALA A 155 -15.43 9.47 -3.80
C ALA A 155 -16.26 8.29 -3.28
N ARG A 156 -15.60 7.21 -2.82
CA ARG A 156 -16.29 6.06 -2.25
C ARG A 156 -16.96 6.38 -0.91
N LEU A 157 -16.33 7.19 -0.05
CA LEU A 157 -16.94 7.63 1.21
C LEU A 157 -18.19 8.48 0.94
N VAL A 158 -18.15 9.40 -0.04
CA VAL A 158 -19.31 10.18 -0.47
C VAL A 158 -20.45 9.29 -1.01
N GLU A 159 -20.11 8.23 -1.74
CA GLU A 159 -21.10 7.26 -2.27
C GLU A 159 -21.80 6.49 -1.13
N LEU A 160 -21.06 6.10 -0.09
CA LEU A 160 -21.58 5.32 1.05
C LEU A 160 -22.25 6.20 2.12
N ASP A 161 -21.87 7.46 2.20
CA ASP A 161 -22.33 8.42 3.21
C ASP A 161 -22.46 9.83 2.60
N PRO A 162 -23.49 10.04 1.74
CA PRO A 162 -23.67 11.28 1.00
C PRO A 162 -24.01 12.49 1.88
N GLU A 163 -24.54 12.28 3.09
CA GLU A 163 -24.87 13.35 4.02
C GLU A 163 -23.61 14.09 4.49
N ASN A 164 -22.47 13.41 4.56
CA ASN A 164 -21.19 13.94 4.98
C ASN A 164 -20.25 14.31 3.80
N ALA A 165 -20.76 14.36 2.56
CA ALA A 165 -19.97 14.64 1.34
C ALA A 165 -19.11 15.89 1.46
N GLY A 166 -19.64 16.98 2.03
CA GLY A 166 -18.90 18.24 2.21
C GLY A 166 -17.68 18.11 3.11
N ALA A 167 -17.79 17.32 4.19
CA ALA A 167 -16.69 17.07 5.12
C ALA A 167 -15.57 16.25 4.46
N TYR A 168 -15.90 15.20 3.70
CA TYR A 168 -14.94 14.40 2.95
C TYR A 168 -14.19 15.24 1.90
N GLN A 169 -14.90 16.08 1.15
CA GLN A 169 -14.29 16.95 0.15
C GLN A 169 -13.36 18.01 0.77
N GLN A 170 -13.74 18.59 1.90
CA GLN A 170 -12.90 19.53 2.63
C GLN A 170 -11.59 18.88 3.11
N ARG A 171 -11.67 17.67 3.70
CA ARG A 171 -10.50 16.94 4.18
C ARG A 171 -9.62 16.46 3.03
N LEU A 172 -10.21 16.02 1.92
CA LEU A 172 -9.47 15.71 0.70
C LEU A 172 -8.65 16.93 0.23
N GLY A 173 -9.25 18.12 0.19
CA GLY A 173 -8.54 19.34 -0.18
C GLY A 173 -7.37 19.66 0.77
N ALA A 174 -7.55 19.44 2.08
CA ALA A 174 -6.48 19.63 3.06
C ALA A 174 -5.35 18.59 2.87
N PHE A 175 -5.70 17.32 2.63
CA PHE A 175 -4.74 16.25 2.31
C PHE A 175 -3.92 16.60 1.06
N GLU A 176 -4.57 17.03 -0.02
CA GLU A 176 -3.90 17.38 -1.27
C GLU A 176 -2.95 18.59 -1.10
N GLN A 177 -3.37 19.60 -0.33
CA GLN A 177 -2.51 20.73 -0.02
C GLN A 177 -1.26 20.32 0.77
N GLN A 178 -1.41 19.47 1.77
CA GLN A 178 -0.29 18.93 2.55
C GLN A 178 0.62 18.06 1.68
N LEU A 179 0.05 17.27 0.76
CA LEU A 179 0.80 16.45 -0.18
C LEU A 179 1.65 17.30 -1.12
N ASP A 180 1.12 18.39 -1.66
CA ASP A 180 1.88 19.31 -2.52
C ASP A 180 3.08 19.94 -1.80
N GLN A 181 2.90 20.33 -0.55
CA GLN A 181 3.98 20.83 0.30
C GLN A 181 5.03 19.75 0.57
N GLY A 182 4.58 18.51 0.86
CA GLY A 182 5.45 17.34 1.06
C GLY A 182 6.26 17.01 -0.19
N LEU A 183 5.62 16.93 -1.34
CA LEU A 183 6.27 16.63 -2.62
C LEU A 183 7.39 17.61 -2.94
N GLY A 184 7.20 18.91 -2.68
CA GLY A 184 8.24 19.92 -2.85
C GLY A 184 9.46 19.68 -1.95
N ARG A 185 9.21 19.43 -0.64
CA ARG A 185 10.27 19.17 0.33
C ARG A 185 11.03 17.87 0.05
N TRP A 186 10.31 16.79 -0.20
CA TRP A 186 10.90 15.45 -0.44
C TRP A 186 11.73 15.44 -1.72
N ARG A 187 11.23 16.04 -2.81
CA ARG A 187 11.98 16.15 -4.06
C ARG A 187 13.28 16.93 -3.86
N ALA A 188 13.24 18.06 -3.14
CA ALA A 188 14.44 18.86 -2.85
C ALA A 188 15.47 18.05 -2.03
N ALA A 189 15.02 17.32 -1.01
CA ALA A 189 15.89 16.53 -0.15
C ALA A 189 16.45 15.28 -0.86
N MET A 190 15.71 14.69 -1.79
CA MET A 190 16.13 13.51 -2.57
C MET A 190 16.95 13.87 -3.82
N ALA A 191 17.00 15.13 -4.23
CA ALA A 191 17.76 15.58 -5.41
C ALA A 191 19.24 15.12 -5.45
N PRO A 192 19.99 15.04 -4.33
CA PRO A 192 21.35 14.51 -4.34
C PRO A 192 21.50 13.04 -4.73
N PHE A 193 20.40 12.29 -4.73
CA PHE A 193 20.35 10.85 -5.04
C PHE A 193 19.88 10.57 -6.47
N ALA A 194 19.41 11.58 -7.22
CA ALA A 194 18.99 11.43 -8.61
C ALA A 194 20.13 10.87 -9.46
N GLY A 195 19.84 9.88 -10.30
CA GLY A 195 20.79 9.16 -11.13
C GLY A 195 21.79 8.26 -10.38
N ARG A 196 21.74 8.21 -9.03
CA ARG A 196 22.58 7.30 -8.26
C ARG A 196 22.01 5.90 -8.26
N LYS A 197 22.90 4.90 -8.21
CA LYS A 197 22.56 3.47 -8.27
C LYS A 197 22.43 2.89 -6.87
N PHE A 198 21.35 2.13 -6.65
CA PHE A 198 21.07 1.43 -5.40
C PHE A 198 20.75 -0.04 -5.66
N LEU A 199 20.95 -0.86 -4.64
CA LEU A 199 20.34 -2.17 -4.55
C LEU A 199 19.11 -2.08 -3.65
N SER A 200 18.10 -2.94 -3.85
CA SER A 200 17.00 -3.13 -2.91
C SER A 200 16.98 -4.57 -2.38
N TYR A 201 16.43 -4.79 -1.18
CA TYR A 201 16.26 -6.16 -0.70
C TYR A 201 15.22 -6.89 -1.53
N HIS A 202 14.02 -6.34 -1.60
CA HIS A 202 12.91 -6.75 -2.43
C HIS A 202 12.65 -5.69 -3.51
N ARG A 203 11.90 -6.08 -4.56
CA ARG A 203 11.58 -5.17 -5.68
C ARG A 203 10.44 -4.16 -5.34
N SER A 204 10.27 -3.84 -4.07
CA SER A 204 9.26 -2.89 -3.57
C SER A 204 9.59 -1.44 -3.94
N MET A 205 10.89 -1.09 -4.03
CA MET A 205 11.35 0.30 -4.10
C MET A 205 11.28 0.93 -5.50
N ILE A 206 10.72 0.24 -6.52
CA ILE A 206 10.71 0.75 -7.91
C ILE A 206 9.89 2.04 -8.07
N TYR A 207 8.82 2.21 -7.30
CA TYR A 207 8.01 3.43 -7.30
C TYR A 207 8.71 4.60 -6.63
N LEU A 208 9.46 4.32 -5.56
CA LEU A 208 10.30 5.32 -4.91
C LEU A 208 11.43 5.77 -5.84
N ALA A 209 12.03 4.82 -6.57
CA ALA A 209 13.05 5.08 -7.57
C ALA A 209 12.52 5.97 -8.72
N ASP A 210 11.33 5.64 -9.25
CA ASP A 210 10.67 6.45 -10.29
C ASP A 210 10.30 7.85 -9.79
N ALA A 211 9.85 7.97 -8.53
CA ALA A 211 9.45 9.25 -7.96
C ALA A 211 10.61 10.21 -7.72
N PHE A 212 11.79 9.68 -7.36
CA PHE A 212 12.96 10.45 -6.97
C PHE A 212 14.17 10.27 -7.91
N GLU A 213 13.95 9.62 -9.06
CA GLU A 213 14.89 9.55 -10.19
C GLU A 213 16.22 8.86 -9.86
N PHE A 214 16.26 7.90 -8.92
CA PHE A 214 17.41 7.05 -8.70
C PHE A 214 17.24 5.68 -9.40
N GLU A 215 18.34 4.93 -9.59
CA GLU A 215 18.34 3.66 -10.30
C GLU A 215 18.41 2.47 -9.34
N LEU A 216 17.61 1.43 -9.57
CA LEU A 216 17.75 0.12 -8.93
C LEU A 216 18.50 -0.80 -9.90
N VAL A 217 19.71 -1.25 -9.50
CA VAL A 217 20.59 -2.06 -10.35
C VAL A 217 20.61 -3.54 -9.98
N GLY A 218 19.85 -3.95 -8.97
CA GLY A 218 19.67 -5.34 -8.58
C GLY A 218 18.96 -5.50 -7.24
N GLU A 219 18.57 -6.74 -6.92
CA GLU A 219 17.89 -7.12 -5.70
C GLU A 219 18.69 -8.16 -4.90
N ILE A 220 18.60 -8.08 -3.55
CA ILE A 220 19.17 -9.07 -2.62
C ILE A 220 18.45 -10.41 -2.78
N GLU A 221 17.12 -10.40 -2.94
CA GLU A 221 16.36 -11.58 -3.28
C GLU A 221 16.61 -11.97 -4.75
N PRO A 222 16.86 -13.26 -5.05
CA PRO A 222 17.02 -13.71 -6.44
C PRO A 222 15.72 -13.62 -7.24
N LEU A 223 14.60 -13.79 -6.56
CA LEU A 223 13.23 -13.63 -7.05
C LEU A 223 12.39 -13.11 -5.87
N PRO A 224 11.32 -12.33 -6.12
CA PRO A 224 10.46 -11.82 -5.06
C PRO A 224 9.96 -12.91 -4.11
N GLY A 225 10.18 -12.73 -2.80
CA GLY A 225 9.79 -13.69 -1.76
C GLY A 225 10.67 -14.94 -1.64
N ILE A 226 11.76 -15.03 -2.39
CA ILE A 226 12.70 -16.14 -2.33
C ILE A 226 13.98 -15.71 -1.59
N SER A 227 14.27 -16.40 -0.48
CA SER A 227 15.46 -16.10 0.33
C SER A 227 16.76 -16.19 -0.48
N PRO A 228 17.71 -15.25 -0.32
CA PRO A 228 18.96 -15.22 -1.06
C PRO A 228 19.87 -16.38 -0.69
N THR A 229 20.52 -16.96 -1.71
CA THR A 229 21.58 -17.95 -1.53
C THR A 229 22.95 -17.30 -1.57
N ALA A 230 23.97 -17.96 -0.99
CA ALA A 230 25.35 -17.47 -1.03
C ALA A 230 25.86 -17.28 -2.48
N SER A 231 25.47 -18.17 -3.40
CA SER A 231 25.82 -18.06 -4.83
C SER A 231 25.23 -16.81 -5.44
N HIS A 232 23.91 -16.57 -5.24
CA HIS A 232 23.24 -15.38 -5.76
C HIS A 232 23.87 -14.08 -5.23
N LEU A 233 24.20 -14.02 -3.93
CA LEU A 233 24.84 -12.84 -3.34
C LEU A 233 26.23 -12.59 -3.93
N ALA A 234 27.00 -13.65 -4.21
CA ALA A 234 28.32 -13.53 -4.87
C ALA A 234 28.18 -13.04 -6.32
N ASP A 235 27.20 -13.55 -7.06
CA ASP A 235 26.91 -13.14 -8.43
C ASP A 235 26.44 -11.66 -8.46
N LEU A 236 25.58 -11.26 -7.52
CA LEU A 236 25.14 -9.88 -7.37
C LEU A 236 26.32 -8.93 -7.10
N VAL A 237 27.19 -9.27 -6.14
CA VAL A 237 28.40 -8.48 -5.83
C VAL A 237 29.28 -8.31 -7.07
N ASN A 238 29.49 -9.39 -7.82
CA ASN A 238 30.31 -9.33 -9.04
C ASN A 238 29.63 -8.49 -10.13
N GLY A 239 28.31 -8.61 -10.29
CA GLY A 239 27.53 -7.87 -11.28
C GLY A 239 27.53 -6.37 -11.05
N VAL A 240 27.47 -5.92 -9.80
CA VAL A 240 27.40 -4.48 -9.47
C VAL A 240 28.75 -3.85 -9.11
N ARG A 241 29.85 -4.59 -9.22
CA ARG A 241 31.18 -4.12 -8.82
C ARG A 241 31.62 -2.83 -9.53
N ALA A 242 31.19 -2.63 -10.77
CA ALA A 242 31.51 -1.45 -11.58
C ALA A 242 30.48 -0.31 -11.39
N ASP A 243 29.38 -0.54 -10.70
CA ASP A 243 28.24 0.38 -10.67
C ASP A 243 28.36 1.51 -9.64
N ASN A 244 29.36 1.46 -8.75
CA ASN A 244 29.51 2.43 -7.65
C ASN A 244 28.18 2.62 -6.87
N VAL A 245 27.66 1.51 -6.32
CA VAL A 245 26.38 1.45 -5.62
C VAL A 245 26.37 2.41 -4.42
N ALA A 246 25.42 3.31 -4.39
CA ALA A 246 25.30 4.36 -3.36
C ALA A 246 24.73 3.86 -2.04
N GLY A 247 24.03 2.72 -2.06
CA GLY A 247 23.45 2.10 -0.87
C GLY A 247 22.60 0.87 -1.21
N ILE A 248 22.27 0.12 -0.18
CA ILE A 248 21.42 -1.07 -0.22
C ILE A 248 20.18 -0.79 0.61
N LEU A 249 19.04 -0.69 -0.05
CA LEU A 249 17.75 -0.37 0.58
C LEU A 249 17.13 -1.65 1.14
N ILE A 250 16.76 -1.64 2.42
CA ILE A 250 16.15 -2.79 3.09
C ILE A 250 14.97 -2.34 3.94
N GLU A 251 13.87 -3.09 3.90
CA GLU A 251 12.72 -2.89 4.77
C GLU A 251 13.01 -3.40 6.20
N PRO A 252 12.42 -2.78 7.25
CA PRO A 252 12.74 -3.10 8.65
C PRO A 252 12.43 -4.54 9.07
N PHE A 253 11.60 -5.27 8.35
CA PHE A 253 11.19 -6.64 8.70
C PHE A 253 12.06 -7.73 8.09
N TYR A 254 12.97 -7.41 7.16
CA TYR A 254 13.92 -8.39 6.61
C TYR A 254 15.14 -8.61 7.51
N ASP A 255 15.74 -9.80 7.44
CA ASP A 255 17.05 -10.07 8.05
C ASP A 255 18.13 -9.21 7.36
N PRO A 256 18.85 -8.34 8.08
CA PRO A 256 19.86 -7.47 7.47
C PRO A 256 21.12 -8.21 7.00
N LYS A 257 21.39 -9.43 7.48
CA LYS A 257 22.64 -10.15 7.21
C LYS A 257 23.00 -10.30 5.72
N PRO A 258 22.07 -10.64 4.80
CA PRO A 258 22.37 -10.69 3.37
C PRO A 258 22.77 -9.34 2.80
N ALA A 259 22.05 -8.27 3.15
CA ALA A 259 22.36 -6.91 2.73
C ALA A 259 23.71 -6.43 3.30
N GLU A 260 23.99 -6.71 4.58
CA GLU A 260 25.27 -6.40 5.21
C GLU A 260 26.44 -7.14 4.56
N PHE A 261 26.24 -8.41 4.15
CA PHE A 261 27.26 -9.16 3.40
C PHE A 261 27.60 -8.44 2.10
N VAL A 262 26.60 -8.07 1.29
CA VAL A 262 26.81 -7.35 0.04
C VAL A 262 27.45 -5.98 0.30
N GLY A 263 26.99 -5.26 1.33
CA GLY A 263 27.56 -3.97 1.74
C GLY A 263 29.06 -4.04 2.07
N ARG A 264 29.47 -5.06 2.83
CA ARG A 264 30.91 -5.28 3.11
C ARG A 264 31.74 -5.57 1.86
N GLN A 265 31.18 -6.20 0.85
CA GLN A 265 31.88 -6.55 -0.38
C GLN A 265 31.93 -5.39 -1.40
N THR A 266 30.93 -4.52 -1.38
CA THR A 266 30.79 -3.40 -2.34
C THR A 266 31.21 -2.06 -1.76
N GLY A 267 31.30 -1.94 -0.42
CA GLY A 267 31.49 -0.66 0.28
C GLY A 267 30.20 0.16 0.42
N ALA A 268 29.07 -0.35 -0.08
CA ALA A 268 27.79 0.37 -0.04
C ALA A 268 27.15 0.28 1.37
N PRO A 269 26.65 1.39 1.94
CA PRO A 269 25.96 1.36 3.22
C PRO A 269 24.59 0.67 3.08
N VAL A 270 24.17 -0.03 4.15
CA VAL A 270 22.81 -0.56 4.28
C VAL A 270 21.90 0.53 4.83
N ILE A 271 20.82 0.82 4.13
CA ILE A 271 19.86 1.87 4.46
C ILE A 271 18.52 1.21 4.79
N VAL A 272 18.12 1.28 6.05
CA VAL A 272 16.78 0.80 6.47
C VAL A 272 15.75 1.84 6.06
N VAL A 273 14.88 1.46 5.11
CA VAL A 273 13.82 2.32 4.54
C VAL A 273 12.46 1.82 5.05
N PRO A 274 11.71 2.61 5.83
CA PRO A 274 10.37 2.21 6.24
C PRO A 274 9.47 2.10 5.00
N GLN A 275 8.74 1.00 4.90
CA GLN A 275 7.87 0.71 3.76
C GLN A 275 6.41 1.10 4.01
N SER A 276 6.01 1.24 5.27
CA SER A 276 4.62 1.45 5.63
C SER A 276 4.48 2.34 6.87
N VAL A 277 3.34 2.98 6.98
CA VAL A 277 2.92 3.66 8.21
C VAL A 277 2.94 2.65 9.36
N GLY A 278 3.52 3.03 10.49
CA GLY A 278 3.69 2.14 11.64
C GLY A 278 4.82 1.11 11.51
N ALA A 279 5.62 1.12 10.44
CA ALA A 279 6.79 0.25 10.29
C ALA A 279 7.87 0.52 11.36
N LEU A 280 8.01 1.78 11.76
CA LEU A 280 8.90 2.25 12.81
C LEU A 280 8.16 3.22 13.75
N PRO A 281 8.59 3.38 15.01
CA PRO A 281 8.03 4.38 15.92
C PRO A 281 8.07 5.78 15.32
N GLY A 282 6.98 6.55 15.53
CA GLY A 282 6.86 7.93 15.04
C GLY A 282 6.33 8.08 13.62
N ILE A 283 6.11 6.99 12.89
CA ILE A 283 5.47 7.01 11.56
C ILE A 283 3.98 6.73 11.74
N ALA A 284 3.19 7.77 11.96
CA ALA A 284 1.75 7.68 12.24
C ALA A 284 0.87 8.04 11.03
N THR A 285 1.39 8.82 10.09
CA THR A 285 0.67 9.30 8.91
C THR A 285 1.40 8.94 7.62
N TYR A 286 0.69 9.04 6.49
CA TYR A 286 1.28 8.88 5.17
C TYR A 286 2.40 9.91 4.89
N PHE A 287 2.32 11.09 5.49
CA PHE A 287 3.34 12.13 5.37
C PHE A 287 4.58 11.81 6.21
N ASP A 288 4.40 11.31 7.43
CA ASP A 288 5.52 10.86 8.28
C ASP A 288 6.31 9.73 7.62
N LEU A 289 5.65 8.87 6.85
CA LEU A 289 6.31 7.81 6.10
C LEU A 289 7.36 8.38 5.15
N PHE A 290 6.99 9.38 4.33
CA PHE A 290 7.93 9.98 3.38
C PHE A 290 8.97 10.86 4.07
N ASP A 291 8.62 11.56 5.14
CA ASP A 291 9.59 12.28 5.96
C ASP A 291 10.65 11.32 6.55
N ALA A 292 10.22 10.13 7.00
CA ALA A 292 11.13 9.09 7.52
C ALA A 292 11.99 8.44 6.43
N ILE A 293 11.42 8.17 5.23
CA ILE A 293 12.16 7.67 4.06
C ILE A 293 13.26 8.64 3.68
N VAL A 294 12.93 9.91 3.48
CA VAL A 294 13.91 10.95 3.11
C VAL A 294 15.00 11.09 4.17
N ALA A 295 14.63 11.05 5.45
CA ALA A 295 15.58 11.09 6.55
C ALA A 295 16.52 9.86 6.57
N ALA A 296 16.05 8.67 6.14
CA ALA A 296 16.90 7.48 6.02
C ALA A 296 17.97 7.66 4.95
N PHE A 297 17.62 8.18 3.78
CA PHE A 297 18.57 8.50 2.71
C PHE A 297 19.58 9.59 3.14
N ALA A 298 19.11 10.66 3.79
CA ALA A 298 19.99 11.75 4.23
C ALA A 298 21.06 11.26 5.23
N ARG A 299 20.70 10.37 6.17
CA ARG A 299 21.65 9.78 7.13
C ARG A 299 22.76 8.97 6.44
N ALA A 300 22.41 8.24 5.37
CA ALA A 300 23.39 7.43 4.64
C ALA A 300 24.30 8.27 3.72
N GLY A 301 23.81 9.40 3.22
CA GLY A 301 24.61 10.30 2.37
C GLY A 301 25.65 11.14 3.12
N THR A 302 25.65 11.12 4.45
CA THR A 302 26.60 11.87 5.30
C THR A 302 27.79 11.02 5.77
N THR A 303 27.82 9.74 5.42
CA THR A 303 28.94 8.82 5.68
C THR A 303 29.70 8.53 4.41
#